data_945b7cbd1d0e699006ceabc68eb66a60
#
_entry.id   945b7cbd1d0e699006ceabc68eb66a60
#
_cell.length_a   1.000
_cell.length_b   1.000
_cell.length_c   1.000
_cell.angle_alpha   90.00
_cell.angle_beta   90.00
_cell.angle_gamma   90.00
#
_symmetry.space_group_name_H-M   'P 1'
#
loop_
_entity.id
_entity.type
_entity.pdbx_description
1 polymer ?
#
loop_
_entity_poly.entity_id
_entity_poly.type
_entity_poly.pdbx_seq_one_letter_code
_entity_poly.pdbx_strand_id
1 'polypeptide(L)'
;MKKIFLIASVIASIAFSTAPAIAAEKVTVYTAVPQIFIDELVPMFEKQTGINVEIIKAGSGELLNRLTAEAARPMADVLWSVDSSVVDFNPTLFEVYAPAGTDALLEGISDSEKASPFSAVVMAFIVNESKLDGLPIPQSWLELSDPKYDDYISSAKANRSGSSYIQLATVLQGYGEERGWEIYKGLLANYVLSDSSGAVPRFVNDGELAIGVTLEDAVLRFIQGGGPVQIVYPSDGTAFHADAMALVAGAPNEGNGKAFLDFMMSADAQTIVAEQGRRSVRGDVPSNPALVPANELIKVDYNNAWAAENRKRIVSAWEDMLLDVQ
;
A
#
# COMPACT_ATOMS: atom_id res chain seq x y z
N MET A 1 -22.72 58.20 71.28
CA MET A 1 -23.45 57.12 70.66
C MET A 1 -22.82 56.84 69.31
N LYS A 2 -21.95 55.80 69.20
CA LYS A 2 -21.28 55.42 67.97
C LYS A 2 -21.99 54.15 67.46
N LYS A 3 -22.61 54.24 66.28
CA LYS A 3 -23.21 53.09 65.59
C LYS A 3 -22.12 52.39 64.77
N ILE A 4 -21.85 51.13 65.08
CA ILE A 4 -20.97 50.20 64.32
C ILE A 4 -21.85 49.51 63.29
N PHE A 5 -21.53 49.71 61.99
CA PHE A 5 -22.10 48.90 60.86
C PHE A 5 -21.21 47.70 60.65
N LEU A 6 -21.81 46.51 60.83
CA LEU A 6 -21.21 45.22 60.43
C LEU A 6 -21.53 44.96 58.93
N ILE A 7 -20.52 44.90 58.08
CA ILE A 7 -20.65 44.50 56.68
C ILE A 7 -20.34 43.00 56.65
N ALA A 8 -21.34 42.18 56.39
CA ALA A 8 -21.19 40.73 56.16
C ALA A 8 -20.82 40.53 54.67
N SER A 9 -19.58 40.13 54.39
CA SER A 9 -19.14 39.70 53.04
C SER A 9 -19.55 38.25 52.81
N VAL A 10 -20.49 38.05 51.90
CA VAL A 10 -20.83 36.72 51.36
C VAL A 10 -19.83 36.37 50.27
N ILE A 11 -18.95 35.42 50.55
CA ILE A 11 -18.06 34.82 49.56
C ILE A 11 -18.83 33.70 48.84
N ALA A 12 -19.29 33.96 47.64
CA ALA A 12 -19.87 32.94 46.79
C ALA A 12 -18.73 32.08 46.19
N SER A 13 -18.57 30.84 46.68
CA SER A 13 -17.65 29.86 46.12
C SER A 13 -18.23 29.33 44.82
N ILE A 14 -17.71 29.75 43.68
CA ILE A 14 -17.99 29.17 42.35
C ILE A 14 -17.22 27.85 42.27
N ALA A 15 -17.91 26.74 42.45
CA ALA A 15 -17.36 25.41 42.17
C ALA A 15 -17.26 25.23 40.65
N PHE A 16 -16.05 25.39 40.12
CA PHE A 16 -15.77 24.95 38.75
C PHE A 16 -15.81 23.42 38.72
N SER A 17 -16.91 22.87 38.20
CA SER A 17 -16.97 21.47 37.79
C SER A 17 -16.03 21.29 36.60
N THR A 18 -14.82 20.79 36.82
CA THR A 18 -13.97 20.28 35.77
C THR A 18 -14.59 18.95 35.31
N ALA A 19 -15.39 18.97 34.25
CA ALA A 19 -15.75 17.75 33.55
C ALA A 19 -14.42 17.10 33.08
N PRO A 20 -14.22 15.79 33.31
CA PRO A 20 -13.06 15.11 32.75
C PRO A 20 -13.11 15.29 31.24
N ALA A 21 -12.07 15.85 30.64
CA ALA A 21 -11.90 15.81 29.19
C ALA A 21 -11.78 14.33 28.82
N ILE A 22 -12.83 13.75 28.24
CA ILE A 22 -12.75 12.44 27.62
C ILE A 22 -11.75 12.63 26.49
N ALA A 23 -10.59 11.97 26.60
CA ALA A 23 -9.62 11.95 25.50
C ALA A 23 -10.37 11.41 24.28
N ALA A 24 -10.32 12.13 23.16
CA ALA A 24 -10.96 11.67 21.94
C ALA A 24 -10.38 10.29 21.58
N GLU A 25 -11.25 9.34 21.29
CA GLU A 25 -10.82 8.02 20.83
C GLU A 25 -10.02 8.17 19.55
N LYS A 26 -8.92 7.43 19.44
CA LYS A 26 -8.03 7.52 18.28
C LYS A 26 -7.51 6.15 17.86
N VAL A 27 -7.08 6.06 16.60
CA VAL A 27 -6.33 4.94 16.05
C VAL A 27 -5.13 5.47 15.28
N THR A 28 -3.96 4.91 15.53
CA THR A 28 -2.72 5.25 14.81
C THR A 28 -2.47 4.21 13.72
N VAL A 29 -2.49 4.65 12.47
CA VAL A 29 -2.41 3.81 11.29
C VAL A 29 -1.10 4.05 10.53
N TYR A 30 -0.30 3.02 10.37
CA TYR A 30 0.87 3.00 9.49
C TYR A 30 0.44 2.49 8.13
N THR A 31 0.74 3.23 7.05
CA THR A 31 0.20 2.87 5.73
C THR A 31 1.13 3.20 4.57
N ALA A 32 1.10 2.34 3.55
CA ALA A 32 1.70 2.58 2.24
C ALA A 32 0.66 2.95 1.16
N VAL A 33 -0.62 3.10 1.55
CA VAL A 33 -1.72 3.39 0.62
C VAL A 33 -1.53 4.73 -0.10
N PRO A 34 -1.93 4.87 -1.37
CA PRO A 34 -2.00 6.18 -2.04
C PRO A 34 -2.90 7.18 -1.30
N GLN A 35 -2.55 8.48 -1.40
CA GLN A 35 -3.22 9.55 -0.65
C GLN A 35 -4.74 9.60 -0.90
N ILE A 36 -5.17 9.33 -2.11
CA ILE A 36 -6.59 9.36 -2.47
C ILE A 36 -7.45 8.43 -1.59
N PHE A 37 -6.94 7.25 -1.22
CA PHE A 37 -7.66 6.34 -0.31
C PHE A 37 -7.73 6.88 1.12
N ILE A 38 -6.69 7.58 1.58
CA ILE A 38 -6.72 8.25 2.88
C ILE A 38 -7.77 9.34 2.88
N ASP A 39 -7.79 10.17 1.83
CA ASP A 39 -8.69 11.31 1.71
C ASP A 39 -10.18 10.91 1.61
N GLU A 40 -10.46 9.72 1.06
CA GLU A 40 -11.82 9.20 0.91
C GLU A 40 -12.26 8.35 2.13
N LEU A 41 -11.45 7.38 2.54
CA LEU A 41 -11.85 6.37 3.52
C LEU A 41 -11.72 6.85 4.96
N VAL A 42 -10.70 7.65 5.29
CA VAL A 42 -10.50 8.12 6.66
C VAL A 42 -11.65 9.01 7.14
N PRO A 43 -12.11 10.03 6.40
CA PRO A 43 -13.25 10.83 6.82
C PRO A 43 -14.55 10.02 6.96
N MET A 44 -14.75 8.97 6.13
CA MET A 44 -15.90 8.08 6.26
C MET A 44 -15.84 7.30 7.57
N PHE A 45 -14.69 6.72 7.91
CA PHE A 45 -14.47 6.01 9.17
C PHE A 45 -14.70 6.92 10.37
N GLU A 46 -14.06 8.09 10.40
CA GLU A 46 -14.17 9.06 11.49
C GLU A 46 -15.62 9.52 11.70
N LYS A 47 -16.35 9.78 10.60
CA LYS A 47 -17.76 10.15 10.64
C LYS A 47 -18.65 9.05 11.19
N GLN A 48 -18.35 7.78 10.82
CA GLN A 48 -19.15 6.63 11.22
C GLN A 48 -18.91 6.22 12.68
N THR A 49 -17.68 6.34 13.15
CA THR A 49 -17.25 5.79 14.44
C THR A 49 -17.00 6.84 15.52
N GLY A 50 -16.70 8.08 15.15
CA GLY A 50 -16.22 9.12 16.06
C GLY A 50 -14.75 8.94 16.50
N ILE A 51 -14.02 7.95 15.95
CA ILE A 51 -12.63 7.67 16.26
C ILE A 51 -11.75 8.47 15.31
N ASN A 52 -10.83 9.29 15.85
CA ASN A 52 -9.88 10.06 15.06
C ASN A 52 -8.74 9.17 14.52
N VAL A 53 -8.32 9.39 13.29
CA VAL A 53 -7.25 8.61 12.65
C VAL A 53 -5.96 9.41 12.57
N GLU A 54 -4.90 8.90 13.17
CA GLU A 54 -3.54 9.44 13.03
C GLU A 54 -2.78 8.63 11.98
N ILE A 55 -2.43 9.24 10.85
CA ILE A 55 -1.76 8.56 9.74
C ILE A 55 -0.25 8.79 9.76
N ILE A 56 0.50 7.70 9.64
CA ILE A 56 1.93 7.73 9.31
C ILE A 56 2.14 6.97 8.00
N LYS A 57 2.52 7.71 6.97
CA LYS A 57 2.65 7.21 5.60
C LYS A 57 4.10 7.04 5.21
N ALA A 58 4.47 5.82 4.78
CA ALA A 58 5.79 5.49 4.25
C ALA A 58 5.71 4.24 3.35
N GLY A 59 6.83 3.84 2.75
CA GLY A 59 6.89 2.58 1.99
C GLY A 59 6.85 1.35 2.92
N SER A 60 6.38 0.21 2.41
CA SER A 60 6.22 -1.02 3.20
C SER A 60 7.48 -1.45 3.94
N GLY A 61 8.66 -1.36 3.30
CA GLY A 61 9.94 -1.68 3.94
C GLY A 61 10.33 -0.71 5.06
N GLU A 62 10.02 0.55 4.89
CA GLU A 62 10.27 1.62 5.89
C GLU A 62 9.36 1.46 7.11
N LEU A 63 8.09 1.12 6.87
CA LEU A 63 7.12 0.82 7.93
C LEU A 63 7.51 -0.42 8.72
N LEU A 64 8.02 -1.48 8.06
CA LEU A 64 8.54 -2.67 8.72
C LEU A 64 9.71 -2.35 9.64
N ASN A 65 10.69 -1.57 9.17
CA ASN A 65 11.83 -1.16 9.98
C ASN A 65 11.37 -0.38 11.23
N ARG A 66 10.39 0.48 11.06
CA ARG A 66 9.82 1.26 12.16
C ARG A 66 9.08 0.39 13.17
N LEU A 67 8.18 -0.49 12.72
CA LEU A 67 7.47 -1.44 13.59
C LEU A 67 8.44 -2.34 14.37
N THR A 68 9.51 -2.79 13.71
CA THR A 68 10.56 -3.60 14.35
C THR A 68 11.28 -2.83 15.46
N ALA A 69 11.62 -1.56 15.21
CA ALA A 69 12.26 -0.70 16.22
C ALA A 69 11.34 -0.38 17.40
N GLU A 70 10.03 -0.31 17.16
CA GLU A 70 8.99 -0.01 18.15
C GLU A 70 8.39 -1.26 18.82
N ALA A 71 8.84 -2.47 18.49
CA ALA A 71 8.22 -3.73 18.93
C ALA A 71 8.09 -3.88 20.45
N ALA A 72 9.03 -3.34 21.24
CA ALA A 72 8.96 -3.33 22.70
C ALA A 72 7.94 -2.34 23.29
N ARG A 73 7.56 -1.32 22.51
CA ARG A 73 6.57 -0.30 22.84
C ARG A 73 5.89 0.19 21.57
N PRO A 74 4.90 -0.53 21.06
CA PRO A 74 4.22 -0.19 19.82
C PRO A 74 3.61 1.21 19.86
N MET A 75 3.74 1.91 18.73
CA MET A 75 3.15 3.25 18.54
C MET A 75 1.99 3.21 17.56
N ALA A 76 1.96 2.22 16.67
CA ALA A 76 0.86 1.99 15.74
C ALA A 76 -0.16 1.00 16.32
N ASP A 77 -1.42 1.17 15.91
CA ASP A 77 -2.49 0.21 16.16
C ASP A 77 -2.69 -0.71 14.95
N VAL A 78 -2.57 -0.16 13.76
CA VAL A 78 -2.85 -0.86 12.49
C VAL A 78 -1.75 -0.62 11.48
N LEU A 79 -1.43 -1.66 10.72
CA LEU A 79 -0.72 -1.59 9.45
C LEU A 79 -1.75 -1.74 8.32
N TRP A 80 -1.76 -0.82 7.34
CA TRP A 80 -2.78 -0.76 6.29
C TRP A 80 -2.18 -0.63 4.90
N SER A 81 -2.63 -1.51 3.97
CA SER A 81 -2.24 -1.52 2.56
C SER A 81 -0.73 -1.55 2.34
N VAL A 82 -0.13 -2.64 2.79
CA VAL A 82 1.28 -2.97 2.57
C VAL A 82 1.38 -4.26 1.77
N ASP A 83 2.56 -4.52 1.21
CA ASP A 83 2.89 -5.84 0.67
C ASP A 83 2.71 -6.91 1.77
N SER A 84 1.90 -7.95 1.51
CA SER A 84 1.56 -8.98 2.51
C SER A 84 2.78 -9.69 3.08
N SER A 85 3.87 -9.81 2.30
CA SER A 85 5.12 -10.41 2.79
C SER A 85 5.71 -9.67 4.01
N VAL A 86 5.35 -8.41 4.22
CA VAL A 86 5.75 -7.64 5.42
C VAL A 86 5.12 -8.24 6.68
N VAL A 87 3.86 -8.64 6.62
CA VAL A 87 3.14 -9.25 7.75
C VAL A 87 3.57 -10.70 7.91
N ASP A 88 3.55 -11.48 6.85
CA ASP A 88 3.82 -12.92 6.85
C ASP A 88 5.26 -13.23 7.27
N PHE A 89 6.22 -12.38 6.89
CA PHE A 89 7.63 -12.52 7.29
C PHE A 89 7.89 -12.14 8.76
N ASN A 90 7.04 -11.30 9.36
CA ASN A 90 7.24 -10.78 10.71
C ASN A 90 6.02 -11.06 11.62
N PRO A 91 5.57 -12.31 11.74
CA PRO A 91 4.31 -12.62 12.41
C PRO A 91 4.26 -12.23 13.90
N THR A 92 5.43 -12.05 14.54
CA THR A 92 5.52 -11.62 15.94
C THR A 92 5.15 -10.15 16.16
N LEU A 93 5.12 -9.34 15.10
CA LEU A 93 4.73 -7.92 15.16
C LEU A 93 3.22 -7.71 15.10
N PHE A 94 2.44 -8.76 14.84
CA PHE A 94 1.01 -8.64 14.57
C PHE A 94 0.19 -9.63 15.41
N GLU A 95 -1.04 -9.24 15.71
CA GLU A 95 -2.05 -10.07 16.37
C GLU A 95 -2.90 -10.83 15.36
N VAL A 96 -3.46 -11.95 15.79
CA VAL A 96 -4.49 -12.68 15.03
C VAL A 96 -5.80 -11.91 15.11
N TYR A 97 -6.28 -11.45 13.97
CA TYR A 97 -7.57 -10.80 13.87
C TYR A 97 -8.19 -11.00 12.49
N ALA A 98 -9.39 -11.53 12.44
CA ALA A 98 -10.18 -11.63 11.21
C ALA A 98 -11.24 -10.50 11.21
N PRO A 99 -11.14 -9.50 10.33
CA PRO A 99 -12.12 -8.43 10.24
C PRO A 99 -13.52 -8.95 9.87
N ALA A 100 -14.55 -8.24 10.31
CA ALA A 100 -15.91 -8.52 9.89
C ALA A 100 -16.05 -8.38 8.36
N GLY A 101 -16.70 -9.35 7.69
CA GLY A 101 -16.89 -9.35 6.25
C GLY A 101 -15.87 -10.16 5.45
N THR A 102 -14.96 -10.88 6.11
CA THR A 102 -14.04 -11.83 5.45
C THR A 102 -14.76 -12.99 4.77
N ASP A 103 -15.99 -13.27 5.13
CA ASP A 103 -16.88 -14.25 4.48
C ASP A 103 -17.29 -13.88 3.04
N ALA A 104 -17.13 -12.62 2.67
CA ALA A 104 -17.40 -12.11 1.31
C ALA A 104 -16.16 -12.00 0.43
N LEU A 105 -15.01 -12.52 0.85
CA LEU A 105 -13.78 -12.49 0.05
C LEU A 105 -13.95 -13.24 -1.29
N LEU A 106 -13.31 -12.71 -2.32
CA LEU A 106 -13.22 -13.37 -3.63
C LEU A 106 -12.52 -14.73 -3.49
N GLU A 107 -12.99 -15.71 -4.23
CA GLU A 107 -12.34 -17.01 -4.33
C GLU A 107 -10.89 -16.85 -4.83
N GLY A 108 -9.94 -17.47 -4.14
CA GLY A 108 -8.51 -17.40 -4.45
C GLY A 108 -7.78 -16.18 -3.85
N ILE A 109 -8.50 -15.28 -3.18
CA ILE A 109 -7.87 -14.31 -2.28
C ILE A 109 -7.67 -14.99 -0.94
N SER A 110 -6.42 -15.30 -0.60
CA SER A 110 -6.10 -15.87 0.71
C SER A 110 -5.83 -14.80 1.74
N ASP A 111 -6.34 -14.99 2.94
CA ASP A 111 -5.90 -14.35 4.16
C ASP A 111 -4.92 -15.28 4.90
N SER A 112 -3.99 -14.70 5.62
CA SER A 112 -3.22 -15.41 6.64
C SER A 112 -3.86 -15.14 8.01
N GLU A 113 -3.48 -15.90 9.04
CA GLU A 113 -4.02 -15.67 10.39
C GLU A 113 -3.85 -14.23 10.90
N LYS A 114 -2.85 -13.50 10.39
CA LYS A 114 -2.47 -12.16 10.87
C LYS A 114 -2.54 -11.08 9.81
N ALA A 115 -2.58 -11.45 8.53
CA ALA A 115 -2.69 -10.54 7.40
C ALA A 115 -4.07 -10.68 6.74
N SER A 116 -4.92 -9.70 6.90
CA SER A 116 -6.17 -9.63 6.15
C SER A 116 -5.97 -8.88 4.84
N PRO A 117 -6.53 -9.34 3.72
CA PRO A 117 -6.42 -8.64 2.45
C PRO A 117 -7.21 -7.33 2.51
N PHE A 118 -6.65 -6.26 1.94
CA PHE A 118 -7.35 -4.97 1.80
C PHE A 118 -7.79 -4.71 0.37
N SER A 119 -6.90 -4.91 -0.59
CA SER A 119 -7.20 -4.73 -2.01
C SER A 119 -6.36 -5.70 -2.84
N ALA A 120 -6.81 -6.03 -4.06
CA ALA A 120 -5.97 -6.76 -4.99
C ALA A 120 -5.24 -5.76 -5.91
N VAL A 121 -3.95 -5.96 -6.05
CA VAL A 121 -3.06 -5.12 -6.87
C VAL A 121 -2.56 -5.90 -8.07
N VAL A 122 -2.41 -5.20 -9.19
CA VAL A 122 -1.90 -5.76 -10.45
C VAL A 122 -0.73 -4.89 -10.91
N MET A 123 0.41 -5.53 -11.18
CA MET A 123 1.56 -4.83 -11.76
C MET A 123 1.31 -4.54 -13.22
N ALA A 124 1.66 -3.34 -13.65
CA ALA A 124 1.52 -2.90 -15.04
C ALA A 124 2.65 -1.91 -15.40
N PHE A 125 2.82 -1.70 -16.68
CA PHE A 125 3.65 -0.60 -17.15
C PHE A 125 2.74 0.61 -17.42
N ILE A 126 3.16 1.77 -16.98
CA ILE A 126 2.67 3.06 -17.46
C ILE A 126 3.57 3.50 -18.62
N VAL A 127 2.98 3.87 -19.75
CA VAL A 127 3.72 4.29 -20.92
C VAL A 127 3.20 5.61 -21.45
N ASN A 128 4.12 6.56 -21.67
CA ASN A 128 3.90 7.79 -22.41
C ASN A 128 4.56 7.64 -23.79
N GLU A 129 3.74 7.24 -24.78
CA GLU A 129 4.23 6.93 -26.13
C GLU A 129 4.98 8.11 -26.77
N SER A 130 4.56 9.34 -26.47
CA SER A 130 5.19 10.55 -27.03
C SER A 130 6.65 10.75 -26.56
N LYS A 131 7.10 10.00 -25.56
CA LYS A 131 8.43 10.08 -24.97
C LYS A 131 9.33 8.88 -25.28
N LEU A 132 8.85 7.95 -26.10
CA LEU A 132 9.63 6.77 -26.51
C LEU A 132 10.64 7.06 -27.61
N ASP A 133 10.66 8.27 -28.20
CA ASP A 133 11.59 8.67 -29.25
C ASP A 133 11.64 7.69 -30.44
N GLY A 134 10.49 7.06 -30.75
CA GLY A 134 10.34 6.07 -31.82
C GLY A 134 10.66 4.63 -31.42
N LEU A 135 11.01 4.36 -30.17
CA LEU A 135 11.11 3.00 -29.64
C LEU A 135 9.71 2.35 -29.57
N PRO A 136 9.61 1.03 -29.76
CA PRO A 136 8.35 0.32 -29.61
C PRO A 136 7.90 0.34 -28.16
N ILE A 137 6.57 0.24 -27.93
CA ILE A 137 6.00 0.05 -26.60
C ILE A 137 6.35 -1.37 -26.11
N PRO A 138 7.07 -1.54 -24.99
CA PRO A 138 7.40 -2.87 -24.48
C PRO A 138 6.16 -3.60 -23.98
N GLN A 139 6.03 -4.87 -24.36
CA GLN A 139 4.87 -5.70 -24.04
C GLN A 139 5.18 -6.76 -22.97
N SER A 140 6.42 -6.90 -22.52
CA SER A 140 6.83 -7.94 -21.59
C SER A 140 7.99 -7.48 -20.69
N TRP A 141 8.20 -8.18 -19.57
CA TRP A 141 9.37 -7.96 -18.72
C TRP A 141 10.67 -8.20 -19.47
N LEU A 142 10.67 -9.25 -20.33
CA LEU A 142 11.83 -9.57 -21.15
C LEU A 142 12.14 -8.45 -22.14
N GLU A 143 11.15 -7.88 -22.82
CA GLU A 143 11.38 -6.74 -23.72
C GLU A 143 11.86 -5.51 -22.96
N LEU A 144 11.30 -5.26 -21.78
CA LEU A 144 11.66 -4.12 -20.93
C LEU A 144 13.13 -4.20 -20.44
N SER A 145 13.72 -5.40 -20.38
CA SER A 145 15.12 -5.62 -20.01
C SER A 145 16.12 -5.37 -21.14
N ASP A 146 15.65 -5.08 -22.36
CA ASP A 146 16.52 -4.76 -23.52
C ASP A 146 17.23 -3.42 -23.27
N PRO A 147 18.55 -3.33 -23.46
CA PRO A 147 19.33 -2.09 -23.28
C PRO A 147 18.86 -0.88 -24.09
N LYS A 148 18.02 -1.08 -25.12
CA LYS A 148 17.45 0.05 -25.87
C LYS A 148 16.53 0.95 -25.01
N TYR A 149 16.10 0.48 -23.84
CA TYR A 149 15.28 1.24 -22.90
C TYR A 149 16.08 1.82 -21.73
N ASP A 150 17.41 1.82 -21.81
CA ASP A 150 18.29 2.43 -20.81
C ASP A 150 17.91 3.91 -20.59
N ASP A 151 17.75 4.31 -19.33
CA ASP A 151 17.29 5.62 -18.87
C ASP A 151 15.86 6.04 -19.30
N TYR A 152 15.08 5.15 -19.93
CA TYR A 152 13.67 5.42 -20.28
C TYR A 152 12.68 5.01 -19.19
N ILE A 153 13.10 4.19 -18.21
CA ILE A 153 12.19 3.48 -17.32
C ILE A 153 12.31 3.99 -15.88
N SER A 154 11.18 4.43 -15.32
CA SER A 154 11.08 4.70 -13.89
C SER A 154 10.66 3.45 -13.11
N SER A 155 11.36 3.16 -12.02
CA SER A 155 10.95 2.18 -11.02
C SER A 155 11.29 2.66 -9.61
N ALA A 156 10.79 2.00 -8.57
CA ALA A 156 11.17 2.33 -7.20
C ALA A 156 12.13 1.27 -6.62
N LYS A 157 12.84 1.64 -5.56
CA LYS A 157 13.76 0.75 -4.86
C LYS A 157 13.03 -0.40 -4.16
N ALA A 158 13.40 -1.65 -4.43
CA ALA A 158 12.73 -2.83 -3.90
C ALA A 158 12.87 -3.00 -2.37
N ASN A 159 13.93 -2.46 -1.77
CA ASN A 159 14.14 -2.47 -0.32
C ASN A 159 13.24 -1.47 0.45
N ARG A 160 12.61 -0.50 -0.25
CA ARG A 160 11.74 0.53 0.35
C ARG A 160 10.28 0.38 -0.03
N SER A 161 10.00 -0.04 -1.26
CA SER A 161 8.66 -0.11 -1.85
C SER A 161 8.15 -1.55 -1.90
N GLY A 162 6.96 -1.80 -1.36
CA GLY A 162 6.27 -3.10 -1.46
C GLY A 162 5.95 -3.47 -2.90
N SER A 163 5.41 -2.55 -3.71
CA SER A 163 5.10 -2.82 -5.12
C SER A 163 6.36 -3.14 -5.94
N SER A 164 7.50 -2.51 -5.65
CA SER A 164 8.76 -2.85 -6.33
C SER A 164 9.33 -4.20 -5.89
N TYR A 165 9.09 -4.60 -4.64
CA TYR A 165 9.39 -5.96 -4.21
C TYR A 165 8.48 -6.99 -4.91
N ILE A 166 7.17 -6.72 -5.02
CA ILE A 166 6.24 -7.56 -5.77
C ILE A 166 6.69 -7.70 -7.23
N GLN A 167 7.08 -6.61 -7.89
CA GLN A 167 7.65 -6.61 -9.23
C GLN A 167 8.84 -7.56 -9.35
N LEU A 168 9.83 -7.43 -8.46
CA LEU A 168 11.02 -8.30 -8.44
C LEU A 168 10.62 -9.77 -8.25
N ALA A 169 9.79 -10.05 -7.25
CA ALA A 169 9.31 -11.40 -7.00
C ALA A 169 8.48 -11.97 -8.15
N THR A 170 7.73 -11.13 -8.88
CA THR A 170 6.98 -11.51 -10.08
C THR A 170 7.90 -12.02 -11.18
N VAL A 171 8.97 -11.28 -11.47
CA VAL A 171 9.95 -11.68 -12.50
C VAL A 171 10.66 -12.97 -12.08
N LEU A 172 11.07 -13.09 -10.82
CA LEU A 172 11.75 -14.30 -10.32
C LEU A 172 10.86 -15.53 -10.37
N GLN A 173 9.58 -15.40 -10.04
CA GLN A 173 8.65 -16.53 -10.05
C GLN A 173 8.16 -16.85 -11.46
N GLY A 174 7.94 -15.84 -12.30
CA GLY A 174 7.45 -16.02 -13.67
C GLY A 174 8.45 -16.72 -14.58
N TYR A 175 9.74 -16.44 -14.41
CA TYR A 175 10.79 -17.03 -15.24
C TYR A 175 11.60 -18.13 -14.53
N GLY A 176 11.34 -18.40 -13.27
CA GLY A 176 12.21 -19.16 -12.40
C GLY A 176 13.40 -18.31 -11.91
N GLU A 177 13.91 -18.63 -10.73
CA GLU A 177 14.82 -17.72 -9.99
C GLU A 177 16.11 -17.41 -10.79
N GLU A 178 16.76 -18.42 -11.39
CA GLU A 178 18.01 -18.22 -12.14
C GLU A 178 17.79 -17.27 -13.35
N ARG A 179 16.83 -17.60 -14.21
CA ARG A 179 16.51 -16.79 -15.38
C ARG A 179 15.92 -15.45 -15.02
N GLY A 180 15.11 -15.42 -13.95
CA GLY A 180 14.50 -14.20 -13.44
C GLY A 180 15.53 -13.17 -13.00
N TRP A 181 16.61 -13.59 -12.33
CA TRP A 181 17.70 -12.70 -11.96
C TRP A 181 18.47 -12.15 -13.16
N GLU A 182 18.68 -12.96 -14.22
CA GLU A 182 19.30 -12.46 -15.45
C GLU A 182 18.46 -11.35 -16.09
N ILE A 183 17.15 -11.58 -16.21
CA ILE A 183 16.23 -10.57 -16.76
C ILE A 183 16.18 -9.33 -15.85
N TYR A 184 16.08 -9.53 -14.53
CA TYR A 184 15.98 -8.43 -13.59
C TYR A 184 17.26 -7.58 -13.54
N LYS A 185 18.42 -8.17 -13.80
CA LYS A 185 19.66 -7.41 -13.96
C LYS A 185 19.58 -6.44 -15.15
N GLY A 186 19.02 -6.88 -16.29
CA GLY A 186 18.76 -6.00 -17.42
C GLY A 186 17.73 -4.90 -17.11
N LEU A 187 16.64 -5.26 -16.40
CA LEU A 187 15.68 -4.27 -15.93
C LEU A 187 16.33 -3.22 -15.03
N LEU A 188 17.12 -3.67 -14.04
CA LEU A 188 17.76 -2.79 -13.07
C LEU A 188 18.78 -1.85 -13.70
N ALA A 189 19.47 -2.31 -14.74
CA ALA A 189 20.39 -1.50 -15.52
C ALA A 189 19.66 -0.38 -16.29
N ASN A 190 18.42 -0.63 -16.73
CA ASN A 190 17.60 0.34 -17.47
C ASN A 190 16.83 1.30 -16.56
N TYR A 191 16.83 1.10 -15.23
CA TYR A 191 15.96 1.83 -14.30
C TYR A 191 16.56 3.13 -13.79
N VAL A 192 15.80 4.21 -13.91
CA VAL A 192 15.94 5.41 -13.08
C VAL A 192 15.15 5.18 -11.78
N LEU A 193 15.87 4.95 -10.67
CA LEU A 193 15.28 4.53 -9.40
C LEU A 193 14.79 5.71 -8.55
N SER A 194 13.54 5.60 -8.10
CA SER A 194 12.91 6.49 -7.14
C SER A 194 12.87 5.86 -5.73
N ASP A 195 12.91 6.70 -4.69
CA ASP A 195 12.69 6.27 -3.31
C ASP A 195 11.22 5.95 -3.00
N SER A 196 10.28 6.38 -3.85
CA SER A 196 8.85 6.20 -3.68
C SER A 196 8.17 5.68 -4.94
N SER A 197 7.40 4.59 -4.82
CA SER A 197 6.58 4.09 -5.92
C SER A 197 5.51 5.07 -6.40
N GLY A 198 5.08 6.00 -5.54
CA GLY A 198 4.13 7.06 -5.93
C GLY A 198 4.71 8.09 -6.88
N ALA A 199 6.04 8.22 -6.97
CA ALA A 199 6.69 9.11 -7.92
C ALA A 199 6.76 8.53 -9.34
N VAL A 200 6.82 7.20 -9.47
CA VAL A 200 6.99 6.49 -10.75
C VAL A 200 5.95 6.91 -11.80
N PRO A 201 4.64 6.78 -11.57
CA PRO A 201 3.66 7.15 -12.58
C PRO A 201 3.64 8.65 -12.87
N ARG A 202 4.02 9.50 -11.91
CA ARG A 202 4.10 10.95 -12.11
C ARG A 202 5.22 11.31 -13.08
N PHE A 203 6.42 10.75 -12.93
CA PHE A 203 7.53 11.02 -13.86
C PHE A 203 7.17 10.69 -15.31
N VAL A 204 6.39 9.63 -15.52
CA VAL A 204 5.94 9.26 -16.87
C VAL A 204 4.82 10.17 -17.36
N ASN A 205 3.84 10.47 -16.52
CA ASN A 205 2.76 11.40 -16.87
C ASN A 205 3.29 12.79 -17.23
N ASP A 206 4.25 13.29 -16.46
CA ASP A 206 4.83 14.62 -16.64
C ASP A 206 5.86 14.64 -17.80
N GLY A 207 6.15 13.47 -18.37
CA GLY A 207 7.04 13.31 -19.53
C GLY A 207 8.53 13.45 -19.22
N GLU A 208 8.91 13.24 -17.96
CA GLU A 208 10.31 13.15 -17.55
C GLU A 208 10.93 11.82 -17.98
N LEU A 209 10.15 10.73 -17.95
CA LEU A 209 10.49 9.40 -18.44
C LEU A 209 9.38 8.85 -19.34
N ALA A 210 9.68 7.87 -20.18
CA ALA A 210 8.73 7.31 -21.13
C ALA A 210 7.91 6.16 -20.56
N ILE A 211 8.52 5.39 -19.68
CA ILE A 211 7.95 4.14 -19.14
C ILE A 211 8.07 4.17 -17.62
N GLY A 212 7.16 3.48 -16.94
CA GLY A 212 7.28 3.23 -15.50
C GLY A 212 6.70 1.87 -15.14
N VAL A 213 7.30 1.23 -14.14
CA VAL A 213 6.73 0.00 -13.58
C VAL A 213 5.99 0.35 -12.30
N THR A 214 4.68 0.11 -12.29
CA THR A 214 3.79 0.54 -11.21
C THR A 214 2.56 -0.36 -11.10
N LEU A 215 1.57 0.05 -10.33
CA LEU A 215 0.28 -0.63 -10.21
C LEU A 215 -0.73 -0.05 -11.21
N GLU A 216 -1.63 -0.89 -11.74
CA GLU A 216 -2.64 -0.48 -12.72
C GLU A 216 -3.53 0.66 -12.25
N ASP A 217 -3.92 0.67 -10.96
CA ASP A 217 -4.73 1.73 -10.36
C ASP A 217 -4.03 3.09 -10.39
N ALA A 218 -2.71 3.11 -10.23
CA ALA A 218 -1.94 4.33 -10.33
C ALA A 218 -1.96 4.90 -11.76
N VAL A 219 -1.84 4.03 -12.77
CA VAL A 219 -1.93 4.45 -14.18
C VAL A 219 -3.33 4.94 -14.52
N LEU A 220 -4.36 4.19 -14.10
CA LEU A 220 -5.75 4.53 -14.37
C LEU A 220 -6.10 5.94 -13.85
N ARG A 221 -5.63 6.31 -12.66
CA ARG A 221 -5.86 7.66 -12.11
C ARG A 221 -5.29 8.77 -13.00
N PHE A 222 -4.12 8.58 -13.59
CA PHE A 222 -3.54 9.55 -14.53
C PHE A 222 -4.32 9.60 -15.85
N ILE A 223 -4.78 8.46 -16.36
CA ILE A 223 -5.66 8.41 -17.57
C ILE A 223 -6.96 9.17 -17.31
N GLN A 224 -7.61 8.93 -16.17
CA GLN A 224 -8.85 9.62 -15.78
C GLN A 224 -8.63 11.12 -15.56
N GLY A 225 -7.43 11.52 -15.14
CA GLY A 225 -7.01 12.92 -15.05
C GLY A 225 -6.67 13.57 -16.40
N GLY A 226 -6.78 12.84 -17.53
CA GLY A 226 -6.45 13.32 -18.87
C GLY A 226 -4.96 13.28 -19.21
N GLY A 227 -4.17 12.52 -18.46
CA GLY A 227 -2.74 12.34 -18.71
C GLY A 227 -2.47 11.58 -20.03
N PRO A 228 -1.35 11.89 -20.71
CA PRO A 228 -0.99 11.30 -22.00
C PRO A 228 -0.33 9.91 -21.84
N VAL A 229 -0.92 9.04 -21.02
CA VAL A 229 -0.37 7.74 -20.64
C VAL A 229 -1.35 6.61 -20.90
N GLN A 230 -0.82 5.39 -21.02
CA GLN A 230 -1.61 4.17 -21.17
C GLN A 230 -1.12 3.08 -20.24
N ILE A 231 -2.01 2.10 -19.95
CA ILE A 231 -1.68 0.88 -19.22
C ILE A 231 -1.20 -0.17 -20.23
N VAL A 232 -0.07 -0.83 -19.91
CA VAL A 232 0.38 -2.03 -20.61
C VAL A 232 0.51 -3.15 -19.58
N TYR A 233 -0.22 -4.24 -19.79
CA TYR A 233 -0.09 -5.44 -18.96
C TYR A 233 0.95 -6.36 -19.58
N PRO A 234 1.95 -6.83 -18.80
CA PRO A 234 2.98 -7.73 -19.32
C PRO A 234 2.39 -9.01 -19.93
N SER A 235 2.71 -9.27 -21.19
CA SER A 235 2.24 -10.46 -21.94
C SER A 235 2.88 -11.77 -21.46
N ASP A 236 3.99 -11.68 -20.74
CA ASP A 236 4.69 -12.78 -20.08
C ASP A 236 4.25 -12.99 -18.62
N GLY A 237 3.24 -12.25 -18.19
CA GLY A 237 2.52 -12.45 -16.93
C GLY A 237 2.77 -11.35 -15.91
N THR A 238 1.72 -11.05 -15.15
CA THR A 238 1.75 -10.09 -14.06
C THR A 238 1.38 -10.74 -12.72
N ALA A 239 1.81 -10.15 -11.62
CA ALA A 239 1.27 -10.50 -10.32
C ALA A 239 -0.16 -9.99 -10.18
N PHE A 240 -1.05 -10.87 -9.76
CA PHE A 240 -2.34 -10.55 -9.18
C PHE A 240 -2.25 -10.90 -7.70
N HIS A 241 -2.10 -9.92 -6.86
CA HIS A 241 -1.67 -10.10 -5.47
C HIS A 241 -2.52 -9.23 -4.55
N ALA A 242 -2.92 -9.76 -3.39
CA ALA A 242 -3.59 -8.97 -2.36
C ALA A 242 -2.54 -8.23 -1.51
N ASP A 243 -2.71 -6.92 -1.34
CA ASP A 243 -2.03 -6.20 -0.29
C ASP A 243 -2.71 -6.48 1.07
N ALA A 244 -1.99 -6.23 2.15
CA ALA A 244 -2.41 -6.62 3.48
C ALA A 244 -2.72 -5.44 4.39
N MET A 245 -3.59 -5.69 5.34
CA MET A 245 -3.76 -4.92 6.56
C MET A 245 -3.66 -5.87 7.76
N ALA A 246 -3.19 -5.35 8.91
CA ALA A 246 -2.96 -6.16 10.11
C ALA A 246 -3.10 -5.35 11.39
N LEU A 247 -3.52 -6.01 12.47
CA LEU A 247 -3.52 -5.46 13.82
C LEU A 247 -2.12 -5.59 14.42
N VAL A 248 -1.55 -4.50 14.92
CA VAL A 248 -0.21 -4.51 15.51
C VAL A 248 -0.25 -5.21 16.87
N ALA A 249 0.73 -6.06 17.16
CA ALA A 249 0.85 -6.74 18.45
C ALA A 249 1.09 -5.71 19.58
N GLY A 250 0.27 -5.78 20.63
CA GLY A 250 0.33 -4.83 21.73
C GLY A 250 -0.11 -3.40 21.36
N ALA A 251 -0.95 -3.25 20.35
CA ALA A 251 -1.52 -1.98 19.91
C ALA A 251 -2.08 -1.14 21.09
N PRO A 252 -1.68 0.14 21.23
CA PRO A 252 -2.17 1.00 22.31
C PRO A 252 -3.68 1.18 22.33
N ASN A 253 -4.34 1.16 21.16
CA ASN A 253 -5.78 1.34 20.99
C ASN A 253 -6.37 0.14 20.21
N GLU A 254 -6.14 -1.08 20.70
CA GLU A 254 -6.50 -2.35 20.02
C GLU A 254 -7.95 -2.37 19.52
N GLY A 255 -8.92 -1.97 20.36
CA GLY A 255 -10.33 -1.93 19.99
C GLY A 255 -10.62 -1.00 18.81
N ASN A 256 -9.99 0.17 18.77
CA ASN A 256 -10.13 1.12 17.68
C ASN A 256 -9.40 0.62 16.40
N GLY A 257 -8.28 -0.10 16.58
CA GLY A 257 -7.60 -0.79 15.50
C GLY A 257 -8.48 -1.85 14.83
N LYS A 258 -9.17 -2.66 15.61
CA LYS A 258 -10.15 -3.66 15.12
C LYS A 258 -11.29 -2.99 14.36
N ALA A 259 -11.87 -1.92 14.92
CA ALA A 259 -12.94 -1.16 14.27
C ALA A 259 -12.47 -0.57 12.91
N PHE A 260 -11.21 -0.13 12.82
CA PHE A 260 -10.64 0.34 11.56
C PHE A 260 -10.51 -0.78 10.51
N LEU A 261 -10.02 -1.95 10.91
CA LEU A 261 -9.91 -3.11 10.03
C LEU A 261 -11.27 -3.61 9.54
N ASP A 262 -12.28 -3.67 10.43
CA ASP A 262 -13.66 -4.02 10.07
C ASP A 262 -14.25 -3.04 9.05
N PHE A 263 -14.03 -1.73 9.27
CA PHE A 263 -14.49 -0.71 8.32
C PHE A 263 -13.82 -0.88 6.96
N MET A 264 -12.50 -1.08 6.90
CA MET A 264 -11.77 -1.25 5.63
C MET A 264 -12.20 -2.50 4.86
N MET A 265 -12.71 -3.53 5.55
CA MET A 265 -13.27 -4.74 4.93
C MET A 265 -14.75 -4.56 4.54
N SER A 266 -15.43 -3.51 4.96
CA SER A 266 -16.86 -3.31 4.66
C SER A 266 -17.13 -3.13 3.17
N ALA A 267 -18.36 -3.44 2.72
CA ALA A 267 -18.77 -3.24 1.33
C ALA A 267 -18.67 -1.76 0.90
N ASP A 268 -18.99 -0.82 1.79
CA ASP A 268 -18.92 0.61 1.52
C ASP A 268 -17.46 1.05 1.26
N ALA A 269 -16.52 0.67 2.13
CA ALA A 269 -15.11 0.99 1.95
C ALA A 269 -14.54 0.33 0.68
N GLN A 270 -14.89 -0.93 0.43
CA GLN A 270 -14.44 -1.67 -0.74
C GLN A 270 -15.04 -1.17 -2.06
N THR A 271 -16.22 -0.54 -2.00
CA THR A 271 -16.79 0.19 -3.17
C THR A 271 -15.92 1.38 -3.54
N ILE A 272 -15.50 2.18 -2.55
CA ILE A 272 -14.55 3.29 -2.79
C ILE A 272 -13.22 2.76 -3.36
N VAL A 273 -12.71 1.63 -2.84
CA VAL A 273 -11.50 0.99 -3.38
C VAL A 273 -11.66 0.70 -4.88
N ALA A 274 -12.80 0.12 -5.28
CA ALA A 274 -13.10 -0.19 -6.68
C ALA A 274 -13.28 1.08 -7.54
N GLU A 275 -13.98 2.08 -7.04
CA GLU A 275 -14.20 3.37 -7.74
C GLU A 275 -12.88 4.10 -8.01
N GLN A 276 -11.92 4.03 -7.08
CA GLN A 276 -10.57 4.59 -7.24
C GLN A 276 -9.64 3.73 -8.12
N GLY A 277 -10.18 2.72 -8.80
CA GLY A 277 -9.48 1.91 -9.79
C GLY A 277 -8.61 0.80 -9.20
N ARG A 278 -8.67 0.55 -7.90
CA ARG A 278 -8.03 -0.62 -7.28
C ARG A 278 -9.04 -1.75 -7.16
N ARG A 279 -8.61 -2.99 -7.30
CA ARG A 279 -9.52 -4.13 -7.25
C ARG A 279 -9.95 -4.42 -5.82
N SER A 280 -11.27 -4.45 -5.59
CA SER A 280 -11.82 -4.93 -4.31
C SER A 280 -11.44 -6.40 -4.08
N VAL A 281 -11.23 -6.76 -2.84
CA VAL A 281 -11.08 -8.17 -2.42
C VAL A 281 -12.41 -8.88 -2.15
N ARG A 282 -13.52 -8.14 -2.20
CA ARG A 282 -14.87 -8.69 -1.96
C ARG A 282 -15.54 -9.12 -3.26
N GLY A 283 -16.17 -10.30 -3.24
CA GLY A 283 -16.90 -10.84 -4.39
C GLY A 283 -18.25 -10.17 -4.66
N ASP A 284 -18.79 -9.46 -3.67
CA ASP A 284 -20.07 -8.72 -3.76
C ASP A 284 -19.89 -7.24 -4.18
N VAL A 285 -18.66 -6.79 -4.41
CA VAL A 285 -18.34 -5.45 -4.91
C VAL A 285 -17.93 -5.52 -6.38
N PRO A 286 -18.61 -4.79 -7.30
CA PRO A 286 -18.26 -4.78 -8.72
C PRO A 286 -16.87 -4.22 -8.99
N SER A 287 -16.13 -4.84 -9.92
CA SER A 287 -14.86 -4.29 -10.41
C SER A 287 -15.06 -3.00 -11.19
N ASN A 288 -14.06 -2.11 -11.18
CA ASN A 288 -14.06 -0.91 -12.01
C ASN A 288 -14.10 -1.29 -13.51
N PRO A 289 -15.08 -0.79 -14.29
CA PRO A 289 -15.25 -1.16 -15.70
C PRO A 289 -14.13 -0.65 -16.62
N ALA A 290 -13.28 0.26 -16.16
CA ALA A 290 -12.14 0.75 -16.93
C ALA A 290 -10.92 -0.18 -16.84
N LEU A 291 -10.95 -1.20 -15.99
CA LEU A 291 -9.90 -2.20 -15.87
C LEU A 291 -10.21 -3.45 -16.69
N VAL A 292 -9.18 -4.08 -17.21
CA VAL A 292 -9.30 -5.40 -17.86
C VAL A 292 -9.84 -6.40 -16.83
N PRO A 293 -10.84 -7.24 -17.19
CA PRO A 293 -11.34 -8.28 -16.31
C PRO A 293 -10.23 -9.20 -15.77
N ALA A 294 -10.28 -9.55 -14.49
CA ALA A 294 -9.22 -10.31 -13.84
C ALA A 294 -8.95 -11.69 -14.48
N ASN A 295 -9.95 -12.29 -15.14
CA ASN A 295 -9.83 -13.54 -15.87
C ASN A 295 -9.20 -13.40 -17.27
N GLU A 296 -9.04 -12.19 -17.77
CA GLU A 296 -8.37 -11.90 -19.04
C GLU A 296 -6.88 -11.55 -18.86
N LEU A 297 -6.44 -11.30 -17.62
CA LEU A 297 -5.04 -11.05 -17.31
C LEU A 297 -4.22 -12.34 -17.43
N ILE A 298 -3.05 -12.26 -18.07
CA ILE A 298 -2.03 -13.28 -17.98
C ILE A 298 -1.34 -13.11 -16.63
N LYS A 299 -1.49 -14.10 -15.76
CA LYS A 299 -0.99 -14.04 -14.38
C LYS A 299 0.18 -14.99 -14.17
N VAL A 300 1.18 -14.55 -13.44
CA VAL A 300 2.18 -15.44 -12.84
C VAL A 300 1.52 -16.20 -11.69
N ASP A 301 1.85 -17.47 -11.53
CA ASP A 301 1.49 -18.23 -10.32
C ASP A 301 2.31 -17.70 -9.12
N TYR A 302 1.84 -16.58 -8.58
CA TYR A 302 2.56 -15.82 -7.56
C TYR A 302 2.36 -16.46 -6.18
N ASN A 303 3.43 -17.03 -5.66
CA ASN A 303 3.46 -17.66 -4.35
C ASN A 303 3.85 -16.64 -3.26
N ASN A 304 2.87 -16.17 -2.50
CA ASN A 304 3.05 -15.21 -1.40
C ASN A 304 3.95 -15.75 -0.30
N ALA A 305 3.81 -17.04 0.07
CA ALA A 305 4.63 -17.64 1.12
C ALA A 305 6.10 -17.67 0.71
N TRP A 306 6.39 -18.07 -0.54
CA TRP A 306 7.75 -18.02 -1.07
C TRP A 306 8.32 -16.59 -1.06
N ALA A 307 7.52 -15.61 -1.49
CA ALA A 307 7.95 -14.22 -1.50
C ALA A 307 8.25 -13.70 -0.07
N ALA A 308 7.42 -14.06 0.90
CA ALA A 308 7.61 -13.69 2.30
C ALA A 308 8.87 -14.34 2.90
N GLU A 309 9.02 -15.66 2.77
CA GLU A 309 10.16 -16.43 3.31
C GLU A 309 11.50 -15.99 2.72
N ASN A 310 11.53 -15.62 1.45
CA ASN A 310 12.74 -15.23 0.74
C ASN A 310 13.01 -13.71 0.72
N ARG A 311 12.12 -12.88 1.29
CA ARG A 311 12.21 -11.42 1.19
C ARG A 311 13.58 -10.87 1.56
N LYS A 312 14.12 -11.26 2.71
CA LYS A 312 15.43 -10.78 3.19
C LYS A 312 16.54 -11.12 2.22
N ARG A 313 16.58 -12.37 1.75
CA ARG A 313 17.59 -12.86 0.80
C ARG A 313 17.49 -12.13 -0.54
N ILE A 314 16.27 -12.01 -1.06
CA ILE A 314 16.00 -11.37 -2.36
C ILE A 314 16.34 -9.88 -2.32
N VAL A 315 15.97 -9.17 -1.25
CA VAL A 315 16.29 -7.75 -1.09
C VAL A 315 17.80 -7.55 -0.96
N SER A 316 18.52 -8.40 -0.20
CA SER A 316 19.98 -8.33 -0.12
C SER A 316 20.65 -8.57 -1.47
N ALA A 317 20.19 -9.59 -2.23
CA ALA A 317 20.72 -9.85 -3.57
C ALA A 317 20.43 -8.70 -4.55
N TRP A 318 19.27 -8.05 -4.41
CA TRP A 318 18.94 -6.85 -5.17
C TRP A 318 19.87 -5.68 -4.83
N GLU A 319 20.19 -5.46 -3.55
CA GLU A 319 21.12 -4.41 -3.11
C GLU A 319 22.53 -4.66 -3.65
N ASP A 320 23.01 -5.91 -3.60
CA ASP A 320 24.31 -6.29 -4.17
C ASP A 320 24.32 -6.07 -5.70
N MET A 321 23.26 -6.49 -6.40
CA MET A 321 23.13 -6.29 -7.85
C MET A 321 23.08 -4.81 -8.24
N LEU A 322 22.44 -3.96 -7.43
CA LEU A 322 22.39 -2.51 -7.66
C LEU A 322 23.78 -1.89 -7.67
N LEU A 323 24.67 -2.35 -6.78
CA LEU A 323 26.06 -1.87 -6.75
C LEU A 323 26.88 -2.30 -7.99
N ASP A 324 26.47 -3.40 -8.64
CA ASP A 324 27.14 -3.92 -9.83
C ASP A 324 26.73 -3.20 -11.13
N VAL A 325 25.52 -2.62 -11.17
CA VAL A 325 24.95 -2.06 -12.42
C VAL A 325 24.84 -0.53 -12.43
N GLN A 326 25.01 0.13 -11.29
CA GLN A 326 25.07 1.59 -11.12
C GLN A 326 26.43 2.03 -10.60
#